data_5b24b5088ec9f4d62a91e045d7bd3004
#
_entry.id   5b24b5088ec9f4d62a91e045d7bd3004
#
_cell.length_a   1.000
_cell.length_b   1.000
_cell.length_c   1.000
_cell.angle_alpha   90.00
_cell.angle_beta   90.00
_cell.angle_gamma   90.00
#
_symmetry.space_group_name_H-M   'P 1'
#
loop_
_entity.id
_entity.type
_entity.pdbx_description
1 polymer ?
#
loop_
_entity_poly.entity_id
_entity_poly.type
_entity_poly.pdbx_seq_one_letter_code
_entity_poly.pdbx_strand_id
1 'polypeptide(L)'
;DRCVFIDDVGLPVTPEKIGIIVAKSLITPESNKVLAGVPCSMILEDEIPKIGGELIWIRVGDVFVCEELKKHNAALALEISAHFFAPGLTDFIFDDPIIFSLKLAEYLHKTGSNLSQLSRDIPSYPYEEMKFSCPDALKFKVNEYLTDFFSSKGYKVETIDGVKIWLDGGWVLLRPSNTQPVMRMFVEAMDKPGLEKIKSEFKSYFDDAVRAIS
;
A
#
# COMPACT_ATOMS: atom_id res chain seq x y z
N ASP A 1 -0.90 12.39 12.85
CA ASP A 1 -0.66 11.91 11.50
C ASP A 1 -1.42 10.62 11.17
N ARG A 2 -1.35 9.54 11.94
CA ARG A 2 -2.02 8.26 11.64
C ARG A 2 -3.41 8.17 12.22
N CYS A 3 -4.30 7.45 11.51
CA CYS A 3 -5.66 7.20 11.96
C CYS A 3 -6.08 5.76 11.71
N VAL A 4 -6.43 5.03 12.76
CA VAL A 4 -6.99 3.68 12.68
C VAL A 4 -8.50 3.76 12.88
N PHE A 5 -9.26 3.18 11.97
CA PHE A 5 -10.71 3.17 12.02
C PHE A 5 -11.22 1.84 12.54
N ILE A 6 -12.16 1.93 13.48
CA ILE A 6 -12.90 0.78 14.02
C ILE A 6 -14.34 0.93 13.56
N ASP A 7 -14.92 -0.13 13.03
CA ASP A 7 -16.30 -0.12 12.56
C ASP A 7 -17.32 -0.24 13.71
N ASP A 8 -18.59 -0.15 13.35
CA ASP A 8 -19.75 -0.20 14.29
C ASP A 8 -19.94 -1.55 14.96
N VAL A 9 -19.22 -2.60 14.55
CA VAL A 9 -19.20 -3.93 15.22
C VAL A 9 -17.89 -4.21 15.96
N GLY A 10 -17.00 -3.19 16.07
CA GLY A 10 -15.77 -3.25 16.87
C GLY A 10 -14.58 -3.87 16.13
N LEU A 11 -14.61 -4.00 14.80
CA LEU A 11 -13.51 -4.55 14.02
C LEU A 11 -12.67 -3.45 13.37
N PRO A 12 -11.33 -3.59 13.33
CA PRO A 12 -10.48 -2.66 12.61
C PRO A 12 -10.71 -2.78 11.10
N VAL A 13 -10.77 -1.62 10.42
CA VAL A 13 -10.88 -1.54 8.96
C VAL A 13 -9.53 -1.12 8.39
N THR A 14 -9.07 -1.85 7.37
CA THR A 14 -7.74 -1.59 6.78
C THR A 14 -7.69 -0.23 6.08
N PRO A 15 -6.51 0.42 6.01
CA PRO A 15 -6.35 1.72 5.35
C PRO A 15 -6.86 1.73 3.92
N GLU A 16 -6.64 0.66 3.16
CA GLU A 16 -7.09 0.57 1.77
C GLU A 16 -8.61 0.60 1.66
N LYS A 17 -9.32 -0.13 2.52
CA LYS A 17 -10.79 -0.11 2.54
C LYS A 17 -11.33 1.27 2.89
N ILE A 18 -10.74 1.93 3.88
CA ILE A 18 -11.09 3.30 4.24
C ILE A 18 -10.81 4.25 3.08
N GLY A 19 -9.65 4.13 2.44
CA GLY A 19 -9.28 4.91 1.26
C GLY A 19 -10.28 4.74 0.12
N ILE A 20 -10.67 3.50 -0.20
CA ILE A 20 -11.68 3.19 -1.24
C ILE A 20 -13.04 3.83 -0.90
N ILE A 21 -13.49 3.70 0.36
CA ILE A 21 -14.77 4.24 0.81
C ILE A 21 -14.79 5.77 0.68
N VAL A 22 -13.76 6.45 1.17
CA VAL A 22 -13.68 7.91 1.13
C VAL A 22 -13.46 8.42 -0.29
N ALA A 23 -12.69 7.71 -1.11
CA ALA A 23 -12.44 8.04 -2.51
C ALA A 23 -13.73 8.19 -3.33
N LYS A 24 -14.77 7.40 -3.01
CA LYS A 24 -16.12 7.54 -3.64
C LYS A 24 -16.72 8.94 -3.51
N SER A 25 -16.28 9.73 -2.53
CA SER A 25 -16.74 11.10 -2.30
C SER A 25 -15.74 12.18 -2.69
N LEU A 26 -14.52 11.80 -3.07
CA LEU A 26 -13.44 12.74 -3.41
C LEU A 26 -13.13 12.75 -4.90
N ILE A 27 -13.34 11.63 -5.59
CA ILE A 27 -13.05 11.50 -7.02
C ILE A 27 -14.01 12.38 -7.82
N THR A 28 -13.44 13.21 -8.71
CA THR A 28 -14.14 14.01 -9.72
C THR A 28 -13.48 13.79 -11.08
N PRO A 29 -14.12 14.20 -12.20
CA PRO A 29 -13.47 14.12 -13.51
C PRO A 29 -12.14 14.87 -13.61
N GLU A 30 -11.97 15.96 -12.84
CA GLU A 30 -10.77 16.79 -12.82
C GLU A 30 -9.69 16.27 -11.86
N SER A 31 -10.08 15.45 -10.88
CA SER A 31 -9.21 14.88 -9.84
C SER A 31 -9.65 13.45 -9.53
N ASN A 32 -9.29 12.52 -10.42
CA ASN A 32 -9.69 11.11 -10.31
C ASN A 32 -8.56 10.16 -9.91
N LYS A 33 -7.35 10.69 -9.64
CA LYS A 33 -6.21 9.86 -9.28
C LYS A 33 -6.20 9.57 -7.77
N VAL A 34 -5.91 8.31 -7.46
CA VAL A 34 -5.67 7.83 -6.10
C VAL A 34 -4.26 7.30 -6.03
N LEU A 35 -3.45 7.86 -5.14
CA LEU A 35 -2.08 7.42 -4.94
C LEU A 35 -2.01 6.42 -3.78
N ALA A 36 -1.23 5.37 -3.94
CA ALA A 36 -1.03 4.38 -2.88
C ALA A 36 0.44 4.01 -2.73
N GLY A 37 0.91 3.95 -1.49
CA GLY A 37 2.24 3.43 -1.20
C GLY A 37 2.38 1.98 -1.68
N VAL A 38 3.52 1.63 -2.28
CA VAL A 38 3.74 0.29 -2.86
C VAL A 38 3.48 -0.91 -1.95
N PRO A 39 3.49 -0.82 -0.58
CA PRO A 39 3.12 -1.93 0.29
C PRO A 39 1.60 -2.11 0.46
N CYS A 40 0.77 -1.20 -0.05
CA CYS A 40 -0.68 -1.33 0.05
C CYS A 40 -1.19 -2.54 -0.74
N SER A 41 -2.38 -3.00 -0.36
CA SER A 41 -3.05 -4.17 -0.94
C SER A 41 -3.36 -4.00 -2.42
N MET A 42 -3.24 -5.11 -3.16
CA MET A 42 -3.66 -5.20 -4.57
C MET A 42 -5.16 -4.99 -4.77
N ILE A 43 -5.97 -5.00 -3.73
CA ILE A 43 -7.41 -4.69 -3.81
C ILE A 43 -7.67 -3.32 -4.45
N LEU A 44 -6.71 -2.39 -4.32
CA LEU A 44 -6.80 -1.06 -4.93
C LEU A 44 -6.82 -1.12 -6.46
N GLU A 45 -6.11 -2.08 -7.07
CA GLU A 45 -6.11 -2.31 -8.53
C GLU A 45 -7.51 -2.62 -9.06
N ASP A 46 -8.31 -3.33 -8.25
CA ASP A 46 -9.65 -3.75 -8.65
C ASP A 46 -10.71 -2.71 -8.29
N GLU A 47 -10.61 -2.08 -7.11
CA GLU A 47 -11.68 -1.26 -6.56
C GLU A 47 -11.61 0.21 -6.99
N ILE A 48 -10.43 0.78 -7.17
CA ILE A 48 -10.30 2.19 -7.59
C ILE A 48 -10.87 2.43 -8.99
N PRO A 49 -10.61 1.58 -10.01
CA PRO A 49 -11.24 1.74 -11.33
C PRO A 49 -12.77 1.61 -11.30
N LYS A 50 -13.35 0.75 -10.44
CA LYS A 50 -14.81 0.58 -10.33
C LYS A 50 -15.54 1.85 -9.89
N ILE A 51 -14.85 2.74 -9.19
CA ILE A 51 -15.41 4.03 -8.74
C ILE A 51 -14.98 5.21 -9.64
N GLY A 52 -14.42 4.93 -10.82
CA GLY A 52 -13.99 5.94 -11.79
C GLY A 52 -12.63 6.56 -11.51
N GLY A 53 -11.85 5.97 -10.61
CA GLY A 53 -10.50 6.42 -10.25
C GLY A 53 -9.42 5.77 -11.09
N GLU A 54 -8.24 6.40 -11.09
CA GLU A 54 -6.98 5.90 -11.64
C GLU A 54 -6.01 5.67 -10.46
N LEU A 55 -5.54 4.44 -10.28
CA LEU A 55 -4.56 4.10 -9.24
C LEU A 55 -3.14 4.39 -9.72
N ILE A 56 -2.36 5.04 -8.87
CA ILE A 56 -0.92 5.26 -9.09
C ILE A 56 -0.16 4.78 -7.86
N TRP A 57 0.73 3.82 -8.06
CA TRP A 57 1.65 3.37 -7.02
C TRP A 57 2.78 4.39 -6.82
N ILE A 58 3.08 4.69 -5.55
CA ILE A 58 4.09 5.66 -5.19
C ILE A 58 5.03 5.13 -4.10
N ARG A 59 6.17 5.80 -3.97
CA ARG A 59 7.13 5.57 -2.90
C ARG A 59 6.54 5.95 -1.54
N VAL A 60 6.91 5.17 -0.50
CA VAL A 60 6.52 5.43 0.89
C VAL A 60 7.28 6.64 1.46
N GLY A 61 6.56 7.49 2.17
CA GLY A 61 7.10 8.64 2.90
C GLY A 61 6.42 9.97 2.56
N ASP A 62 6.07 10.73 3.59
CA ASP A 62 5.19 11.92 3.52
C ASP A 62 5.66 12.96 2.49
N VAL A 63 6.97 13.20 2.41
CA VAL A 63 7.55 14.14 1.43
C VAL A 63 7.24 13.70 0.01
N PHE A 64 7.46 12.42 -0.30
CA PHE A 64 7.20 11.85 -1.63
C PHE A 64 5.71 11.85 -1.94
N VAL A 65 4.87 11.51 -0.97
CA VAL A 65 3.40 11.55 -1.12
C VAL A 65 2.94 12.96 -1.45
N CYS A 66 3.41 13.97 -0.74
CA CYS A 66 3.06 15.37 -0.99
C CYS A 66 3.50 15.87 -2.37
N GLU A 67 4.68 15.47 -2.83
CA GLU A 67 5.19 15.80 -4.16
C GLU A 67 4.35 15.15 -5.26
N GLU A 68 4.07 13.86 -5.14
CA GLU A 68 3.29 13.11 -6.14
C GLU A 68 1.81 13.56 -6.16
N LEU A 69 1.21 13.93 -5.02
CA LEU A 69 -0.13 14.52 -4.96
C LEU A 69 -0.24 15.78 -5.81
N LYS A 70 0.74 16.69 -5.69
CA LYS A 70 0.80 17.92 -6.50
C LYS A 70 0.99 17.62 -7.98
N LYS A 71 1.96 16.78 -8.29
CA LYS A 71 2.33 16.39 -9.65
C LYS A 71 1.16 15.80 -10.42
N HIS A 72 0.37 14.96 -9.76
CA HIS A 72 -0.73 14.23 -10.38
C HIS A 72 -2.10 14.90 -10.24
N ASN A 73 -2.21 16.00 -9.48
CA ASN A 73 -3.50 16.59 -9.08
C ASN A 73 -4.45 15.51 -8.51
N ALA A 74 -3.94 14.69 -7.61
CA ALA A 74 -4.66 13.53 -7.12
C ALA A 74 -5.68 13.90 -6.03
N ALA A 75 -6.80 13.18 -6.01
CA ALA A 75 -7.88 13.36 -5.04
C ALA A 75 -7.50 12.87 -3.63
N LEU A 76 -6.68 11.81 -3.59
CA LEU A 76 -6.37 11.08 -2.37
C LEU A 76 -5.03 10.40 -2.49
N ALA A 77 -4.29 10.33 -1.37
CA ALA A 77 -3.22 9.36 -1.20
C ALA A 77 -3.38 8.60 0.12
N LEU A 78 -2.90 7.37 0.15
CA LEU A 78 -2.91 6.53 1.35
C LEU A 78 -1.67 5.65 1.47
N GLU A 79 -1.33 5.33 2.71
CA GLU A 79 -0.30 4.37 3.04
C GLU A 79 -0.86 3.25 3.94
N ILE A 80 -0.29 2.07 3.84
CA ILE A 80 -0.64 0.93 4.71
C ILE A 80 -0.42 1.25 6.20
N SER A 81 0.45 2.20 6.49
CA SER A 81 0.73 2.72 7.84
C SER A 81 -0.38 3.62 8.41
N ALA A 82 -1.52 3.73 7.71
CA ALA A 82 -2.68 4.53 8.07
C ALA A 82 -2.45 6.06 8.02
N HIS A 83 -1.60 6.52 7.12
CA HIS A 83 -1.53 7.92 6.69
C HIS A 83 -2.51 8.13 5.53
N PHE A 84 -3.28 9.23 5.61
CA PHE A 84 -4.27 9.61 4.60
C PHE A 84 -4.10 11.07 4.24
N PHE A 85 -4.02 11.34 2.95
CA PHE A 85 -3.84 12.68 2.40
C PHE A 85 -4.99 13.00 1.45
N ALA A 86 -5.71 14.07 1.71
CA ALA A 86 -6.84 14.49 0.88
C ALA A 86 -6.74 16.01 0.60
N PRO A 87 -5.93 16.42 -0.37
CA PRO A 87 -5.59 17.84 -0.60
C PRO A 87 -6.79 18.74 -0.88
N GLY A 88 -7.88 18.19 -1.41
CA GLY A 88 -9.11 18.94 -1.65
C GLY A 88 -9.93 19.27 -0.41
N LEU A 89 -9.54 18.77 0.77
CA LEU A 89 -10.24 19.03 2.04
C LEU A 89 -9.61 20.16 2.86
N THR A 90 -8.39 20.56 2.54
CA THR A 90 -7.63 21.60 3.25
C THR A 90 -6.85 22.46 2.27
N ASP A 91 -6.39 23.64 2.73
CA ASP A 91 -5.51 24.52 1.96
C ASP A 91 -4.05 24.01 1.88
N PHE A 92 -3.73 22.97 2.65
CA PHE A 92 -2.38 22.41 2.76
C PHE A 92 -2.38 20.93 2.38
N ILE A 93 -1.28 20.46 1.83
CA ILE A 93 -1.07 19.05 1.51
C ILE A 93 -0.25 18.42 2.63
N PHE A 94 -0.91 17.72 3.51
CA PHE A 94 -0.34 16.87 4.57
C PHE A 94 -1.37 15.80 4.98
N ASP A 95 -0.95 14.86 5.79
CA ASP A 95 -1.83 13.85 6.35
C ASP A 95 -2.62 14.43 7.53
N ASP A 96 -3.89 14.63 7.33
CA ASP A 96 -4.80 15.12 8.37
C ASP A 96 -5.87 14.08 8.71
N PRO A 97 -5.65 13.27 9.76
CA PRO A 97 -6.58 12.22 10.15
C PRO A 97 -7.90 12.77 10.69
N ILE A 98 -7.90 13.99 11.25
CA ILE A 98 -9.12 14.61 11.80
C ILE A 98 -10.06 14.98 10.64
N ILE A 99 -9.57 15.75 9.68
CA ILE A 99 -10.34 16.13 8.50
C ILE A 99 -10.77 14.90 7.69
N PHE A 100 -9.88 13.93 7.54
CA PHE A 100 -10.19 12.68 6.85
C PHE A 100 -11.28 11.87 7.55
N SER A 101 -11.27 11.80 8.89
CA SER A 101 -12.31 11.16 9.70
C SER A 101 -13.67 11.87 9.56
N LEU A 102 -13.68 13.20 9.54
CA LEU A 102 -14.91 13.99 9.31
C LEU A 102 -15.47 13.72 7.90
N LYS A 103 -14.61 13.57 6.90
CA LYS A 103 -15.04 13.23 5.54
C LYS A 103 -15.65 11.83 5.46
N LEU A 104 -15.08 10.87 6.15
CA LEU A 104 -15.69 9.54 6.27
C LEU A 104 -17.06 9.62 6.97
N ALA A 105 -17.17 10.33 8.08
CA ALA A 105 -18.43 10.50 8.80
C ALA A 105 -19.50 11.19 7.94
N GLU A 106 -19.13 12.22 7.18
CA GLU A 106 -20.01 12.86 6.19
C GLU A 106 -20.52 11.86 5.16
N TYR A 107 -19.63 11.02 4.62
CA TYR A 107 -20.00 10.01 3.62
C TYR A 107 -20.96 8.98 4.19
N LEU A 108 -20.69 8.45 5.39
CA LEU A 108 -21.58 7.50 6.08
C LEU A 108 -22.96 8.12 6.33
N HIS A 109 -23.01 9.37 6.80
CA HIS A 109 -24.26 10.07 7.03
C HIS A 109 -25.07 10.27 5.74
N LYS A 110 -24.43 10.72 4.65
CA LYS A 110 -25.07 10.95 3.36
C LYS A 110 -25.64 9.68 2.73
N THR A 111 -24.95 8.57 2.90
CA THR A 111 -25.36 7.26 2.32
C THR A 111 -26.33 6.50 3.22
N GLY A 112 -26.43 6.87 4.50
CA GLY A 112 -27.16 6.10 5.51
C GLY A 112 -26.56 4.72 5.79
N SER A 113 -25.30 4.51 5.43
CA SER A 113 -24.61 3.22 5.55
C SER A 113 -23.76 3.15 6.81
N ASN A 114 -23.61 1.94 7.35
CA ASN A 114 -22.65 1.68 8.41
C ASN A 114 -21.28 1.33 7.82
N LEU A 115 -20.20 1.64 8.55
CA LEU A 115 -18.84 1.35 8.11
C LEU A 115 -18.61 -0.16 7.92
N SER A 116 -19.18 -1.00 8.81
CA SER A 116 -19.10 -2.46 8.72
C SER A 116 -19.76 -3.02 7.44
N GLN A 117 -20.83 -2.41 6.97
CA GLN A 117 -21.47 -2.79 5.71
C GLN A 117 -20.58 -2.47 4.52
N LEU A 118 -20.11 -1.21 4.42
CA LEU A 118 -19.26 -0.76 3.31
C LEU A 118 -17.93 -1.51 3.25
N SER A 119 -17.34 -1.82 4.41
CA SER A 119 -16.07 -2.55 4.46
C SER A 119 -16.19 -4.03 4.11
N ARG A 120 -17.35 -4.67 4.34
CA ARG A 120 -17.60 -6.07 3.95
C ARG A 120 -17.76 -6.25 2.45
N ASP A 121 -18.29 -5.25 1.76
CA ASP A 121 -18.47 -5.28 0.31
C ASP A 121 -17.13 -5.21 -0.44
N ILE A 122 -16.05 -4.79 0.24
CA ILE A 122 -14.69 -4.73 -0.31
C ILE A 122 -13.94 -6.00 0.11
N PRO A 123 -13.42 -6.80 -0.82
CA PRO A 123 -12.64 -8.00 -0.52
C PRO A 123 -11.44 -7.72 0.42
N SER A 124 -10.91 -8.78 1.01
CA SER A 124 -9.67 -8.75 1.80
C SER A 124 -8.82 -9.94 1.42
N TYR A 125 -7.53 -9.70 1.28
CA TYR A 125 -6.55 -10.72 0.98
C TYR A 125 -5.65 -10.99 2.18
N PRO A 126 -5.20 -12.24 2.41
CA PRO A 126 -4.17 -12.55 3.39
C PRO A 126 -2.90 -11.74 3.11
N TYR A 127 -2.41 -11.07 4.14
CA TYR A 127 -1.25 -10.17 4.07
C TYR A 127 -0.35 -10.39 5.28
N GLU A 128 0.97 -10.32 5.06
CA GLU A 128 1.96 -10.42 6.14
C GLU A 128 3.17 -9.52 5.87
N GLU A 129 3.65 -8.86 6.91
CA GLU A 129 4.93 -8.14 6.91
C GLU A 129 5.95 -8.92 7.74
N MET A 130 7.13 -9.13 7.20
CA MET A 130 8.27 -9.75 7.89
C MET A 130 9.48 -8.82 7.86
N LYS A 131 10.31 -8.94 8.91
CA LYS A 131 11.56 -8.17 9.02
C LYS A 131 12.73 -9.14 9.16
N PHE A 132 13.73 -8.94 8.33
CA PHE A 132 14.97 -9.73 8.34
C PHE A 132 16.14 -8.83 8.67
N SER A 133 16.98 -9.25 9.62
CA SER A 133 18.22 -8.54 9.90
C SER A 133 19.09 -8.49 8.65
N CYS A 134 19.50 -7.30 8.27
CA CYS A 134 20.40 -7.06 7.15
C CYS A 134 21.23 -5.80 7.46
N PRO A 135 22.57 -5.91 7.56
CA PRO A 135 23.43 -4.77 7.84
C PRO A 135 23.23 -3.63 6.85
N ASP A 136 23.34 -2.38 7.31
CA ASP A 136 23.18 -1.18 6.49
C ASP A 136 24.11 -1.17 5.26
N ALA A 137 25.30 -1.73 5.40
CA ALA A 137 26.27 -1.83 4.31
C ALA A 137 25.84 -2.82 3.19
N LEU A 138 24.93 -3.74 3.48
CA LEU A 138 24.51 -4.80 2.57
C LEU A 138 23.09 -4.61 2.02
N LYS A 139 22.16 -4.05 2.79
CA LYS A 139 20.74 -4.05 2.45
C LYS A 139 20.40 -3.46 1.07
N PHE A 140 21.10 -2.42 0.65
CA PHE A 140 20.90 -1.81 -0.67
C PHE A 140 21.49 -2.68 -1.80
N LYS A 141 22.64 -3.30 -1.56
CA LYS A 141 23.24 -4.24 -2.52
C LYS A 141 22.41 -5.51 -2.68
N VAL A 142 21.84 -6.01 -1.58
CA VAL A 142 20.90 -7.14 -1.61
C VAL A 142 19.65 -6.78 -2.42
N ASN A 143 19.11 -5.56 -2.23
CA ASN A 143 17.97 -5.10 -3.02
C ASN A 143 18.28 -5.00 -4.51
N GLU A 144 19.43 -4.46 -4.88
CA GLU A 144 19.91 -4.38 -6.26
C GLU A 144 20.08 -5.78 -6.88
N TYR A 145 20.76 -6.68 -6.17
CA TYR A 145 20.91 -8.07 -6.60
C TYR A 145 19.57 -8.77 -6.86
N LEU A 146 18.61 -8.62 -5.94
CA LEU A 146 17.29 -9.21 -6.09
C LEU A 146 16.53 -8.61 -7.27
N THR A 147 16.68 -7.29 -7.51
CA THR A 147 16.08 -6.61 -8.66
C THR A 147 16.59 -7.20 -9.97
N ASP A 148 17.89 -7.34 -10.11
CA ASP A 148 18.53 -7.92 -11.30
C ASP A 148 18.17 -9.40 -11.46
N PHE A 149 18.18 -10.15 -10.37
CA PHE A 149 17.83 -11.56 -10.37
C PHE A 149 16.39 -11.78 -10.88
N PHE A 150 15.40 -11.11 -10.31
CA PHE A 150 14.00 -11.32 -10.71
C PHE A 150 13.72 -10.77 -12.12
N SER A 151 14.33 -9.65 -12.49
CA SER A 151 14.24 -9.10 -13.85
C SER A 151 14.80 -10.10 -14.87
N SER A 152 15.94 -10.71 -14.58
CA SER A 152 16.56 -11.71 -15.48
C SER A 152 15.76 -13.01 -15.62
N LYS A 153 14.92 -13.31 -14.62
CA LYS A 153 14.02 -14.47 -14.64
C LYS A 153 12.68 -14.20 -15.33
N GLY A 154 12.45 -12.97 -15.80
CA GLY A 154 11.24 -12.59 -16.53
C GLY A 154 10.04 -12.31 -15.62
N TYR A 155 10.24 -12.07 -14.33
CA TYR A 155 9.16 -11.62 -13.45
C TYR A 155 8.71 -10.20 -13.82
N LYS A 156 7.43 -9.88 -13.59
CA LYS A 156 6.95 -8.49 -13.62
C LYS A 156 7.45 -7.79 -12.35
N VAL A 157 8.45 -6.95 -12.50
CA VAL A 157 9.14 -6.26 -11.40
C VAL A 157 8.84 -4.77 -11.42
N GLU A 158 8.54 -4.20 -10.25
CA GLU A 158 8.46 -2.75 -10.02
C GLU A 158 9.51 -2.32 -9.00
N THR A 159 10.18 -1.20 -9.26
CA THR A 159 11.31 -0.70 -8.47
C THR A 159 11.07 0.69 -7.89
N ILE A 160 9.81 1.04 -7.66
CA ILE A 160 9.43 2.36 -7.14
C ILE A 160 10.00 2.60 -5.74
N ASP A 161 9.95 1.57 -4.85
CA ASP A 161 10.51 1.62 -3.50
C ASP A 161 10.82 0.19 -3.02
N GLY A 162 12.02 -0.28 -3.31
CA GLY A 162 12.39 -1.68 -3.18
C GLY A 162 12.17 -2.46 -4.47
N VAL A 163 12.01 -3.77 -4.36
CA VAL A 163 11.70 -4.66 -5.48
C VAL A 163 10.35 -5.35 -5.23
N LYS A 164 9.32 -4.95 -5.97
CA LYS A 164 7.99 -5.57 -5.93
C LYS A 164 7.83 -6.49 -7.12
N ILE A 165 7.45 -7.72 -6.85
CA ILE A 165 7.26 -8.78 -7.84
C ILE A 165 5.78 -9.15 -7.86
N TRP A 166 5.14 -9.00 -9.01
CA TRP A 166 3.77 -9.44 -9.24
C TRP A 166 3.75 -10.89 -9.68
N LEU A 167 2.91 -11.68 -9.03
CA LEU A 167 2.76 -13.12 -9.22
C LEU A 167 1.31 -13.44 -9.63
N ASP A 168 1.09 -14.64 -10.14
CA ASP A 168 -0.28 -15.13 -10.32
C ASP A 168 -0.93 -15.35 -8.95
N GLY A 169 -1.93 -14.52 -8.65
CA GLY A 169 -2.68 -14.57 -7.39
C GLY A 169 -2.01 -13.89 -6.18
N GLY A 170 -1.06 -12.98 -6.38
CA GLY A 170 -0.46 -12.23 -5.28
C GLY A 170 0.74 -11.37 -5.67
N TRP A 171 1.44 -10.86 -4.68
CA TRP A 171 2.69 -10.12 -4.86
C TRP A 171 3.58 -10.23 -3.65
N VAL A 172 4.86 -9.94 -3.84
CA VAL A 172 5.84 -9.77 -2.77
C VAL A 172 6.64 -8.49 -3.02
N LEU A 173 6.91 -7.76 -1.95
CA LEU A 173 7.80 -6.58 -1.95
C LEU A 173 8.94 -6.82 -0.97
N LEU A 174 10.16 -6.72 -1.46
CA LEU A 174 11.39 -6.70 -0.65
C LEU A 174 11.93 -5.28 -0.65
N ARG A 175 12.06 -4.68 0.54
CA ARG A 175 12.40 -3.26 0.68
C ARG A 175 13.41 -3.04 1.81
N PRO A 176 14.54 -2.35 1.53
CA PRO A 176 15.45 -1.94 2.59
C PRO A 176 14.78 -0.89 3.50
N SER A 177 14.94 -1.04 4.81
CA SER A 177 14.49 -0.01 5.76
C SER A 177 15.41 1.22 5.69
N ASN A 178 14.83 2.41 5.64
CA ASN A 178 15.62 3.65 5.65
C ASN A 178 16.21 3.97 7.04
N THR A 179 15.62 3.43 8.11
CA THR A 179 15.93 3.81 9.49
C THR A 179 16.50 2.68 10.35
N GLN A 180 16.47 1.45 9.87
CA GLN A 180 16.89 0.26 10.64
C GLN A 180 17.75 -0.66 9.77
N PRO A 181 18.66 -1.45 10.36
CA PRO A 181 19.48 -2.44 9.64
C PRO A 181 18.68 -3.71 9.34
N VAL A 182 17.57 -3.54 8.61
CA VAL A 182 16.66 -4.64 8.23
C VAL A 182 16.20 -4.49 6.79
N MET A 183 15.92 -5.64 6.16
CA MET A 183 15.05 -5.74 5.00
C MET A 183 13.64 -6.07 5.46
N ARG A 184 12.65 -5.43 4.88
CA ARG A 184 11.23 -5.75 5.07
C ARG A 184 10.74 -6.54 3.87
N MET A 185 9.99 -7.60 4.12
CA MET A 185 9.28 -8.34 3.09
C MET A 185 7.79 -8.26 3.38
N PHE A 186 7.05 -7.78 2.41
CA PHE A 186 5.59 -7.70 2.43
C PHE A 186 5.06 -8.70 1.43
N VAL A 187 4.09 -9.48 1.82
CA VAL A 187 3.47 -10.51 0.96
C VAL A 187 1.96 -10.41 1.06
N GLU A 188 1.29 -10.47 -0.07
CA GLU A 188 -0.14 -10.60 -0.15
C GLU A 188 -0.50 -11.67 -1.19
N ALA A 189 -1.54 -12.45 -0.91
CA ALA A 189 -2.03 -13.45 -1.83
C ALA A 189 -3.54 -13.62 -1.73
N MET A 190 -4.18 -14.19 -2.75
CA MET A 190 -5.62 -14.41 -2.78
C MET A 190 -6.10 -15.35 -1.66
N ASP A 191 -5.23 -16.25 -1.18
CA ASP A 191 -5.55 -17.18 -0.11
C ASP A 191 -4.35 -17.45 0.81
N LYS A 192 -4.60 -18.08 1.97
CA LYS A 192 -3.55 -18.42 2.93
C LYS A 192 -2.52 -19.42 2.41
N PRO A 193 -2.88 -20.49 1.69
CA PRO A 193 -1.89 -21.39 1.08
C PRO A 193 -0.94 -20.67 0.12
N GLY A 194 -1.47 -19.78 -0.73
CA GLY A 194 -0.69 -18.93 -1.63
C GLY A 194 0.26 -18.00 -0.87
N LEU A 195 -0.22 -17.35 0.19
CA LEU A 195 0.60 -16.51 1.05
C LEU A 195 1.80 -17.28 1.62
N GLU A 196 1.57 -18.46 2.23
CA GLU A 196 2.64 -19.27 2.83
C GLU A 196 3.64 -19.77 1.78
N LYS A 197 3.17 -20.13 0.59
CA LYS A 197 4.03 -20.52 -0.53
C LYS A 197 4.95 -19.39 -0.95
N ILE A 198 4.39 -18.21 -1.26
CA ILE A 198 5.15 -17.03 -1.68
C ILE A 198 6.16 -16.64 -0.59
N LYS A 199 5.71 -16.58 0.66
CA LYS A 199 6.54 -16.24 1.82
C LYS A 199 7.77 -17.16 1.95
N SER A 200 7.55 -18.47 1.87
CA SER A 200 8.62 -19.45 1.97
C SER A 200 9.62 -19.34 0.80
N GLU A 201 9.12 -19.24 -0.41
CA GLU A 201 9.92 -19.14 -1.62
C GLU A 201 10.80 -17.87 -1.62
N PHE A 202 10.20 -16.72 -1.37
CA PHE A 202 10.91 -15.44 -1.43
C PHE A 202 11.85 -15.22 -0.23
N LYS A 203 11.55 -15.83 0.92
CA LYS A 203 12.52 -15.90 2.01
C LYS A 203 13.78 -16.65 1.59
N SER A 204 13.66 -17.76 0.87
CA SER A 204 14.82 -18.50 0.35
C SER A 204 15.65 -17.64 -0.61
N TYR A 205 15.01 -16.92 -1.55
CA TYR A 205 15.73 -16.00 -2.44
C TYR A 205 16.44 -14.88 -1.69
N PHE A 206 15.82 -14.35 -0.64
CA PHE A 206 16.48 -13.35 0.21
C PHE A 206 17.71 -13.92 0.92
N ASP A 207 17.59 -15.11 1.52
CA ASP A 207 18.70 -15.77 2.22
C ASP A 207 19.87 -16.10 1.25
N ASP A 208 19.55 -16.49 0.01
CA ASP A 208 20.55 -16.73 -1.04
C ASP A 208 21.24 -15.43 -1.48
N ALA A 209 20.49 -14.35 -1.65
CA ALA A 209 21.02 -13.04 -2.00
C ALA A 209 21.98 -12.51 -0.92
N VAL A 210 21.62 -12.63 0.36
CA VAL A 210 22.47 -12.22 1.47
C VAL A 210 23.77 -13.02 1.45
N ARG A 211 23.72 -14.35 1.23
CA ARG A 211 24.91 -15.20 1.13
C ARG A 211 25.80 -14.85 -0.06
N ALA A 212 25.22 -14.47 -1.19
CA ALA A 212 25.97 -14.11 -2.40
C ALA A 212 26.69 -12.75 -2.27
N ILE A 213 26.18 -11.84 -1.42
CA ILE A 213 26.68 -10.47 -1.25
C ILE A 213 27.62 -10.35 -0.02
N SER A 214 27.53 -11.26 0.94
CA SER A 214 28.38 -11.29 2.15
C SER A 214 29.76 -11.83 1.87
#